data_3ec5d7631586fc549a6a69038f1638bc
#
_entry.id   3ec5d7631586fc549a6a69038f1638bc
#
_cell.length_a   1.000
_cell.length_b   1.000
_cell.length_c   1.000
_cell.angle_alpha   90.00
_cell.angle_beta   90.00
_cell.angle_gamma   90.00
#
_symmetry.space_group_name_H-M   'P 1'
#
loop_
_entity.id
_entity.type
_entity.pdbx_description
1 polymer ?
#
loop_
_entity_poly.entity_id
_entity_poly.type
_entity_poly.pdbx_seq_one_letter_code
_entity_poly.pdbx_strand_id
1 'polypeptide(L)'
;METERILLRPWLDSDADTLFKYASDPDVGPRAGWPPHQSVEESLEVIRTVFNAEGMWAVIWKELGEAIGCVGYLPASASNLKIAEDHAEVGYWIARPYWGKGICTEALQMVIDYCFKEKGFTMLWGDYFPSNPASGRVMEKCGFVDTGKETLCPNLEVGSDRPVRVMQLKRL
;
A
#
# COMPACT_ATOMS: atom_id res chain seq x y z
N MET A 1 0.95 3.75 -14.98
CA MET A 1 0.91 5.17 -14.59
C MET A 1 2.32 5.59 -14.21
N GLU A 2 2.72 6.83 -14.47
CA GLU A 2 4.11 7.24 -14.19
C GLU A 2 4.23 8.73 -13.89
N THR A 3 5.31 9.08 -13.20
CA THR A 3 5.81 10.44 -12.98
C THR A 3 7.21 10.55 -13.54
N GLU A 4 7.92 11.64 -13.27
CA GLU A 4 9.34 11.78 -13.61
C GLU A 4 10.21 10.72 -12.91
N ARG A 5 9.93 10.40 -11.63
CA ARG A 5 10.77 9.55 -10.78
C ARG A 5 10.35 8.09 -10.71
N ILE A 6 9.04 7.82 -10.79
CA ILE A 6 8.49 6.48 -10.56
C ILE A 6 7.54 6.03 -11.68
N LEU A 7 7.47 4.70 -11.85
CA LEU A 7 6.51 4.02 -12.71
C LEU A 7 5.70 3.04 -11.85
N LEU A 8 4.38 3.08 -11.96
CA LEU A 8 3.48 2.06 -11.42
C LEU A 8 3.13 1.07 -12.53
N ARG A 9 3.51 -0.19 -12.37
CA ARG A 9 3.19 -1.30 -13.28
C ARG A 9 2.77 -2.54 -12.50
N PRO A 10 2.13 -3.52 -13.16
CA PRO A 10 1.93 -4.83 -12.52
C PRO A 10 3.25 -5.43 -12.02
N TRP A 11 3.15 -6.22 -10.96
CA TRP A 11 4.28 -7.02 -10.49
C TRP A 11 4.62 -8.11 -11.50
N LEU A 12 5.89 -8.47 -11.59
CA LEU A 12 6.42 -9.52 -12.44
C LEU A 12 7.15 -10.54 -11.58
N ASP A 13 7.18 -11.80 -12.01
CA ASP A 13 7.95 -12.86 -11.34
C ASP A 13 9.43 -12.47 -11.18
N SER A 14 9.98 -11.74 -12.16
CA SER A 14 11.34 -11.22 -12.12
C SER A 14 11.62 -10.17 -11.04
N ASP A 15 10.59 -9.65 -10.38
CA ASP A 15 10.74 -8.71 -9.25
C ASP A 15 11.01 -9.44 -7.92
N ALA A 16 10.97 -10.77 -7.88
CA ALA A 16 11.05 -11.55 -6.64
C ALA A 16 12.33 -11.28 -5.84
N ASP A 17 13.49 -11.22 -6.50
CA ASP A 17 14.76 -10.89 -5.86
C ASP A 17 14.75 -9.50 -5.22
N THR A 18 14.22 -8.51 -5.95
CA THR A 18 14.13 -7.14 -5.47
C THR A 18 13.09 -7.00 -4.36
N LEU A 19 11.96 -7.70 -4.48
CA LEU A 19 10.97 -7.76 -3.41
C LEU A 19 11.59 -8.36 -2.15
N PHE A 20 12.28 -9.48 -2.24
CA PHE A 20 12.98 -10.10 -1.10
C PHE A 20 13.99 -9.14 -0.48
N LYS A 21 14.83 -8.50 -1.30
CA LYS A 21 15.83 -7.50 -0.86
C LYS A 21 15.22 -6.44 0.07
N TYR A 22 14.02 -5.97 -0.21
CA TYR A 22 13.39 -4.89 0.55
C TYR A 22 12.35 -5.37 1.56
N ALA A 23 11.63 -6.44 1.29
CA ALA A 23 10.61 -6.97 2.19
C ALA A 23 11.19 -7.83 3.32
N SER A 24 12.45 -8.26 3.24
CA SER A 24 13.17 -8.91 4.34
C SER A 24 13.68 -7.92 5.40
N ASP A 25 13.62 -6.60 5.14
CA ASP A 25 13.99 -5.58 6.12
C ASP A 25 13.00 -5.58 7.30
N PRO A 26 13.45 -5.80 8.55
CA PRO A 26 12.59 -5.88 9.73
C PRO A 26 11.88 -4.57 10.07
N ASP A 27 12.29 -3.45 9.48
CA ASP A 27 11.63 -2.17 9.66
C ASP A 27 10.50 -1.91 8.65
N VAL A 28 10.35 -2.72 7.59
CA VAL A 28 9.37 -2.49 6.52
C VAL A 28 8.07 -3.24 6.81
N GLY A 29 8.07 -4.56 6.75
CA GLY A 29 6.88 -5.40 6.89
C GLY A 29 6.12 -5.20 8.20
N PRO A 30 6.78 -5.25 9.37
CA PRO A 30 6.10 -5.10 10.66
C PRO A 30 5.33 -3.78 10.83
N ARG A 31 5.78 -2.71 10.20
CA ARG A 31 5.06 -1.42 10.20
C ARG A 31 3.78 -1.44 9.37
N ALA A 32 3.70 -2.36 8.41
CA ALA A 32 2.53 -2.58 7.56
C ALA A 32 1.69 -3.81 7.99
N GLY A 33 2.11 -4.51 9.05
CA GLY A 33 1.37 -5.62 9.67
C GLY A 33 1.68 -6.99 9.09
N TRP A 34 2.83 -7.17 8.41
CA TRP A 34 3.26 -8.47 7.89
C TRP A 34 4.73 -8.76 8.26
N PRO A 35 5.10 -10.05 8.44
CA PRO A 35 6.45 -10.43 8.84
C PRO A 35 7.46 -10.22 7.70
N PRO A 36 8.74 -9.96 8.03
CA PRO A 36 9.78 -9.90 7.01
C PRO A 36 9.84 -11.18 6.19
N HIS A 37 9.95 -11.05 4.87
CA HIS A 37 10.10 -12.20 3.97
C HIS A 37 11.38 -12.98 4.29
N GLN A 38 11.30 -14.31 4.21
CA GLN A 38 12.37 -15.21 4.60
C GLN A 38 13.18 -15.73 3.40
N SER A 39 12.63 -15.65 2.18
CA SER A 39 13.28 -16.11 0.96
C SER A 39 12.75 -15.43 -0.30
N VAL A 40 13.48 -15.61 -1.41
CA VAL A 40 13.05 -15.18 -2.75
C VAL A 40 11.82 -15.96 -3.19
N GLU A 41 11.74 -17.24 -2.85
CA GLU A 41 10.60 -18.12 -3.16
C GLU A 41 9.33 -17.63 -2.48
N GLU A 42 9.41 -17.22 -1.20
CA GLU A 42 8.29 -16.60 -0.50
C GLU A 42 7.86 -15.29 -1.18
N SER A 43 8.82 -14.46 -1.56
CA SER A 43 8.54 -13.21 -2.28
C SER A 43 7.86 -13.48 -3.63
N LEU A 44 8.29 -14.51 -4.37
CA LEU A 44 7.66 -14.92 -5.62
C LEU A 44 6.22 -15.40 -5.40
N GLU A 45 5.98 -16.16 -4.33
CA GLU A 45 4.63 -16.60 -3.98
C GLU A 45 3.73 -15.42 -3.63
N VAL A 46 4.21 -14.43 -2.88
CA VAL A 46 3.47 -13.20 -2.58
C VAL A 46 3.13 -12.43 -3.85
N ILE A 47 4.07 -12.31 -4.80
CA ILE A 47 3.79 -11.68 -6.10
C ILE A 47 2.63 -12.38 -6.80
N ARG A 48 2.64 -13.71 -6.86
CA ARG A 48 1.66 -14.51 -7.59
C ARG A 48 0.29 -14.59 -6.93
N THR A 49 0.22 -14.53 -5.61
CA THR A 49 -1.03 -14.77 -4.84
C THR A 49 -1.63 -13.49 -4.27
N VAL A 50 -0.81 -12.49 -3.93
CA VAL A 50 -1.26 -11.24 -3.30
C VAL A 50 -1.17 -10.06 -4.26
N PHE A 51 0.00 -9.87 -4.87
CA PHE A 51 0.25 -8.68 -5.69
C PHE A 51 -0.21 -8.80 -7.14
N ASN A 52 -0.63 -9.99 -7.57
CA ASN A 52 -1.26 -10.22 -8.88
C ASN A 52 -2.75 -9.81 -8.93
N ALA A 53 -3.29 -9.31 -7.82
CA ALA A 53 -4.67 -8.81 -7.78
C ALA A 53 -4.82 -7.52 -8.58
N GLU A 54 -6.00 -7.33 -9.18
CA GLU A 54 -6.34 -6.05 -9.82
C GLU A 54 -6.22 -4.90 -8.81
N GLY A 55 -5.62 -3.80 -9.24
CA GLY A 55 -5.46 -2.63 -8.39
C GLY A 55 -4.20 -2.62 -7.53
N MET A 56 -3.31 -3.59 -7.71
CA MET A 56 -2.03 -3.66 -7.02
C MET A 56 -0.87 -3.39 -7.99
N TRP A 57 -0.01 -2.42 -7.67
CA TRP A 57 1.11 -2.04 -8.52
C TRP A 57 2.44 -2.05 -7.77
N ALA A 58 3.48 -2.53 -8.46
CA ALA A 58 4.86 -2.30 -8.08
C ALA A 58 5.21 -0.82 -8.29
N VAL A 59 5.85 -0.22 -7.32
CA VAL A 59 6.45 1.12 -7.44
C VAL A 59 7.87 0.97 -7.93
N ILE A 60 8.11 1.29 -9.18
CA ILE A 60 9.43 1.18 -9.81
C ILE A 60 10.18 2.50 -9.69
N TRP A 61 11.36 2.46 -9.10
CA TRP A 61 12.29 3.59 -9.12
C TRP A 61 12.99 3.66 -10.48
N LYS A 62 12.66 4.66 -11.30
CA LYS A 62 13.08 4.72 -12.71
C LYS A 62 14.60 4.73 -12.90
N GLU A 63 15.34 5.35 -12.00
CA GLU A 63 16.80 5.44 -12.06
C GLU A 63 17.49 4.07 -12.02
N LEU A 64 16.92 3.12 -11.24
CA LEU A 64 17.49 1.77 -11.07
C LEU A 64 16.68 0.68 -11.78
N GLY A 65 15.44 0.97 -12.20
CA GLY A 65 14.53 -0.05 -12.72
C GLY A 65 14.03 -1.05 -11.67
N GLU A 66 14.25 -0.78 -10.38
CA GLU A 66 13.92 -1.69 -9.27
C GLU A 66 12.52 -1.42 -8.70
N ALA A 67 11.82 -2.49 -8.33
CA ALA A 67 10.56 -2.42 -7.57
C ALA A 67 10.88 -2.11 -6.10
N ILE A 68 10.64 -0.87 -5.68
CA ILE A 68 10.97 -0.36 -4.34
C ILE A 68 9.80 -0.32 -3.37
N GLY A 69 8.66 -0.81 -3.76
CA GLY A 69 7.45 -0.81 -2.94
C GLY A 69 6.22 -1.26 -3.70
N CYS A 70 5.11 -1.20 -2.99
CA CYS A 70 3.78 -1.51 -3.52
C CYS A 70 2.81 -0.39 -3.18
N VAL A 71 1.88 -0.11 -4.07
CA VAL A 71 0.74 0.76 -3.84
C VAL A 71 -0.47 0.19 -4.56
N GLY A 72 -1.66 0.34 -3.97
CA GLY A 72 -2.85 -0.16 -4.63
C GLY A 72 -4.14 0.20 -3.91
N TYR A 73 -5.22 -0.39 -4.41
CA TYR A 73 -6.52 -0.34 -3.77
C TYR A 73 -7.14 -1.73 -3.67
N LEU A 74 -7.98 -1.91 -2.68
CA LEU A 74 -8.82 -3.08 -2.49
C LEU A 74 -10.29 -2.64 -2.64
N PRO A 75 -11.08 -3.30 -3.49
CA PRO A 75 -12.53 -3.06 -3.55
C PRO A 75 -13.18 -3.49 -2.22
N ALA A 76 -14.41 -3.07 -1.97
CA ALA A 76 -15.13 -3.38 -0.73
C ALA A 76 -15.15 -4.89 -0.40
N SER A 77 -15.22 -5.75 -1.42
CA SER A 77 -15.22 -7.21 -1.26
C SER A 77 -13.90 -7.81 -0.74
N ALA A 78 -12.79 -7.09 -0.87
CA ALA A 78 -11.46 -7.50 -0.42
C ALA A 78 -10.92 -6.66 0.75
N SER A 79 -11.62 -5.58 1.12
CA SER A 79 -11.24 -4.68 2.20
C SER A 79 -11.46 -5.31 3.58
N ASN A 80 -10.55 -5.03 4.51
CA ASN A 80 -10.73 -5.34 5.93
C ASN A 80 -11.66 -4.34 6.63
N LEU A 81 -11.91 -3.18 6.00
CA LEU A 81 -12.85 -2.18 6.47
C LEU A 81 -14.25 -2.50 5.91
N LYS A 82 -15.29 -2.36 6.74
CA LYS A 82 -16.69 -2.53 6.28
C LYS A 82 -17.12 -1.27 5.54
N ILE A 83 -16.85 -1.21 4.24
CA ILE A 83 -17.09 -0.06 3.37
C ILE A 83 -18.18 -0.39 2.32
N ALA A 84 -18.76 0.63 1.71
CA ALA A 84 -19.78 0.47 0.68
C ALA A 84 -19.16 -0.03 -0.65
N GLU A 85 -19.98 -0.65 -1.53
CA GLU A 85 -19.51 -1.27 -2.79
C GLU A 85 -18.85 -0.28 -3.76
N ASP A 86 -19.27 0.98 -3.73
CA ASP A 86 -18.69 2.07 -4.53
C ASP A 86 -17.50 2.77 -3.87
N HIS A 87 -16.96 2.19 -2.79
CA HIS A 87 -15.76 2.62 -2.09
C HIS A 87 -14.60 1.66 -2.32
N ALA A 88 -13.38 2.13 -2.04
CA ALA A 88 -12.18 1.29 -2.01
C ALA A 88 -11.29 1.65 -0.82
N GLU A 89 -10.48 0.69 -0.39
CA GLU A 89 -9.43 0.88 0.60
C GLU A 89 -8.08 0.97 -0.09
N VAL A 90 -7.26 1.97 0.23
CA VAL A 90 -5.91 2.10 -0.31
C VAL A 90 -4.88 1.50 0.63
N GLY A 91 -3.83 0.92 0.04
CA GLY A 91 -2.71 0.36 0.79
C GLY A 91 -1.39 0.62 0.08
N TYR A 92 -0.30 0.69 0.86
CA TYR A 92 1.04 0.95 0.34
C TYR A 92 2.14 0.57 1.33
N TRP A 93 3.31 0.31 0.78
CA TRP A 93 4.57 0.31 1.50
C TRP A 93 5.72 0.71 0.57
N ILE A 94 6.77 1.29 1.11
CA ILE A 94 7.99 1.68 0.38
C ILE A 94 9.21 1.18 1.16
N ALA A 95 10.21 0.71 0.45
CA ALA A 95 11.48 0.26 0.99
C ALA A 95 12.19 1.36 1.78
N ARG A 96 12.80 0.99 2.90
CA ARG A 96 13.42 1.91 3.87
C ARG A 96 14.39 2.94 3.28
N PRO A 97 15.29 2.59 2.31
CA PRO A 97 16.20 3.57 1.72
C PRO A 97 15.52 4.73 0.98
N TYR A 98 14.24 4.60 0.69
CA TYR A 98 13.44 5.57 -0.05
C TYR A 98 12.45 6.35 0.83
N TRP A 99 12.47 6.14 2.14
CA TRP A 99 11.64 6.90 3.09
C TRP A 99 12.05 8.37 3.14
N GLY A 100 11.11 9.24 3.48
CA GLY A 100 11.33 10.68 3.62
C GLY A 100 11.49 11.44 2.31
N LYS A 101 11.42 10.76 1.14
CA LYS A 101 11.63 11.37 -0.19
C LYS A 101 10.32 11.72 -0.91
N GLY A 102 9.16 11.56 -0.26
CA GLY A 102 7.85 11.85 -0.82
C GLY A 102 7.33 10.83 -1.85
N ILE A 103 8.06 9.74 -2.09
CA ILE A 103 7.73 8.72 -3.11
C ILE A 103 6.40 8.05 -2.81
N CYS A 104 6.14 7.71 -1.55
CA CYS A 104 4.88 7.07 -1.16
C CYS A 104 3.68 7.98 -1.42
N THR A 105 3.79 9.26 -1.09
CA THR A 105 2.76 10.29 -1.38
C THR A 105 2.51 10.42 -2.88
N GLU A 106 3.58 10.47 -3.67
CA GLU A 106 3.53 10.55 -5.14
C GLU A 106 2.84 9.33 -5.76
N ALA A 107 3.19 8.11 -5.30
CA ALA A 107 2.57 6.87 -5.74
C ALA A 107 1.08 6.80 -5.35
N LEU A 108 0.76 7.13 -4.10
CA LEU A 108 -0.63 7.13 -3.63
C LEU A 108 -1.50 8.13 -4.38
N GLN A 109 -0.98 9.33 -4.72
CA GLN A 109 -1.72 10.32 -5.50
C GLN A 109 -2.12 9.78 -6.89
N MET A 110 -1.25 9.03 -7.56
CA MET A 110 -1.59 8.40 -8.84
C MET A 110 -2.71 7.36 -8.70
N VAL A 111 -2.70 6.59 -7.62
CA VAL A 111 -3.75 5.60 -7.34
C VAL A 111 -5.07 6.28 -7.01
N ILE A 112 -5.07 7.37 -6.23
CA ILE A 112 -6.26 8.17 -5.93
C ILE A 112 -6.90 8.69 -7.22
N ASP A 113 -6.10 9.27 -8.10
CA ASP A 113 -6.54 9.77 -9.39
C ASP A 113 -7.17 8.66 -10.23
N TYR A 114 -6.52 7.51 -10.30
CA TYR A 114 -7.03 6.34 -10.99
C TYR A 114 -8.35 5.84 -10.40
N CYS A 115 -8.43 5.72 -9.09
CA CYS A 115 -9.64 5.28 -8.38
C CYS A 115 -10.84 6.19 -8.67
N PHE A 116 -10.65 7.50 -8.61
CA PHE A 116 -11.74 8.45 -8.83
C PHE A 116 -12.10 8.66 -10.31
N LYS A 117 -11.11 8.66 -11.21
CA LYS A 117 -11.33 9.00 -12.63
C LYS A 117 -11.67 7.77 -13.47
N GLU A 118 -10.96 6.67 -13.25
CA GLU A 118 -11.10 5.47 -14.10
C GLU A 118 -12.04 4.42 -13.47
N LYS A 119 -11.98 4.22 -12.16
CA LYS A 119 -12.83 3.24 -11.47
C LYS A 119 -14.16 3.81 -11.01
N GLY A 120 -14.26 5.12 -10.86
CA GLY A 120 -15.49 5.79 -10.46
C GLY A 120 -15.88 5.63 -9.00
N PHE A 121 -14.95 5.21 -8.13
CA PHE A 121 -15.21 5.16 -6.70
C PHE A 121 -15.63 6.54 -6.17
N THR A 122 -16.51 6.57 -5.18
CA THR A 122 -17.02 7.81 -4.60
C THR A 122 -16.28 8.21 -3.33
N MET A 123 -15.63 7.23 -2.67
CA MET A 123 -14.84 7.43 -1.46
C MET A 123 -13.69 6.44 -1.38
N LEU A 124 -12.55 6.91 -0.90
CA LEU A 124 -11.41 6.08 -0.56
C LEU A 124 -11.21 6.06 0.95
N TRP A 125 -10.83 4.90 1.44
CA TRP A 125 -10.51 4.63 2.82
C TRP A 125 -9.06 4.20 2.93
N GLY A 126 -8.49 4.36 4.09
CA GLY A 126 -7.20 3.80 4.43
C GLY A 126 -7.08 3.68 5.93
N ASP A 127 -6.16 2.87 6.37
CA ASP A 127 -5.87 2.73 7.78
C ASP A 127 -4.37 2.72 8.07
N TYR A 128 -4.04 2.86 9.32
CA TYR A 128 -2.66 2.71 9.78
C TYR A 128 -2.61 2.31 11.25
N PHE A 129 -1.60 1.51 11.60
CA PHE A 129 -1.34 1.20 13.00
C PHE A 129 -0.83 2.43 13.73
N PRO A 130 -1.32 2.75 14.94
CA PRO A 130 -0.85 3.90 15.74
C PRO A 130 0.67 3.93 15.94
N SER A 131 1.32 2.76 15.91
CA SER A 131 2.78 2.62 15.95
C SER A 131 3.50 3.11 14.68
N ASN A 132 2.75 3.33 13.58
CA ASN A 132 3.28 3.83 12.31
C ASN A 132 2.61 5.16 11.87
N PRO A 133 2.79 6.25 12.61
CA PRO A 133 2.16 7.53 12.28
C PRO A 133 2.66 8.12 10.95
N ALA A 134 3.77 7.63 10.41
CA ALA A 134 4.27 8.03 9.10
C ALA A 134 3.29 7.65 7.98
N SER A 135 2.61 6.50 8.08
CA SER A 135 1.56 6.10 7.14
C SER A 135 0.38 7.07 7.16
N GLY A 136 -0.10 7.45 8.35
CA GLY A 136 -1.15 8.48 8.48
C GLY A 136 -0.76 9.81 7.81
N ARG A 137 0.48 10.26 8.01
CA ARG A 137 0.97 11.50 7.37
C ARG A 137 1.04 11.44 5.85
N VAL A 138 1.27 10.26 5.26
CA VAL A 138 1.20 10.09 3.81
C VAL A 138 -0.23 10.31 3.32
N MET A 139 -1.22 9.72 3.98
CA MET A 139 -2.64 9.90 3.67
C MET A 139 -3.08 11.35 3.84
N GLU A 140 -2.73 12.01 4.95
CA GLU A 140 -3.01 13.44 5.19
C GLU A 140 -2.49 14.32 4.06
N LYS A 141 -1.25 14.10 3.59
CA LYS A 141 -0.66 14.83 2.45
C LYS A 141 -1.41 14.60 1.14
N CYS A 142 -2.12 13.48 1.00
CA CYS A 142 -2.98 13.18 -0.14
C CYS A 142 -4.43 13.65 0.06
N GLY A 143 -4.74 14.35 1.16
CA GLY A 143 -6.05 14.93 1.42
C GLY A 143 -7.01 14.05 2.22
N PHE A 144 -6.57 12.89 2.70
CA PHE A 144 -7.36 12.09 3.63
C PHE A 144 -7.55 12.82 4.96
N VAL A 145 -8.70 12.62 5.57
CA VAL A 145 -9.03 13.13 6.89
C VAL A 145 -9.20 11.99 7.89
N ASP A 146 -8.73 12.18 9.10
CA ASP A 146 -8.93 11.24 10.20
C ASP A 146 -10.41 11.21 10.56
N THR A 147 -11.01 10.03 10.61
CA THR A 147 -12.42 9.86 10.98
C THR A 147 -12.66 9.90 12.48
N GLY A 148 -11.62 9.88 13.29
CA GLY A 148 -11.68 9.71 14.73
C GLY A 148 -12.07 8.29 15.17
N LYS A 149 -12.20 7.36 14.23
CA LYS A 149 -12.56 5.96 14.49
C LYS A 149 -11.35 5.06 14.54
N GLU A 150 -11.45 4.04 15.36
CA GLU A 150 -10.53 2.90 15.38
C GLU A 150 -11.33 1.63 15.06
N THR A 151 -10.66 0.68 14.41
CA THR A 151 -11.20 -0.67 14.19
C THR A 151 -10.08 -1.69 14.35
N LEU A 152 -10.43 -2.97 14.38
CA LEU A 152 -9.47 -4.05 14.44
C LEU A 152 -9.21 -4.56 13.02
N CYS A 153 -7.95 -4.60 12.63
CA CYS A 153 -7.51 -5.20 11.36
C CYS A 153 -6.47 -6.29 11.61
N PRO A 154 -6.43 -7.31 10.73
CA PRO A 154 -5.44 -8.38 10.80
C PRO A 154 -4.01 -7.80 10.80
N ASN A 155 -3.19 -8.33 11.70
CA ASN A 155 -1.76 -8.06 11.72
C ASN A 155 -1.02 -9.41 11.72
N LEU A 156 -0.49 -9.76 10.56
CA LEU A 156 0.16 -11.06 10.31
C LEU A 156 1.49 -11.20 11.06
N GLU A 157 2.16 -10.07 11.35
CA GLU A 157 3.42 -10.05 12.11
C GLU A 157 3.22 -10.61 13.53
N VAL A 158 2.11 -10.26 14.17
CA VAL A 158 1.82 -10.72 15.54
C VAL A 158 0.77 -11.82 15.61
N GLY A 159 0.22 -12.26 14.46
CA GLY A 159 -0.76 -13.33 14.37
C GLY A 159 -2.12 -13.02 15.04
N SER A 160 -2.48 -11.75 15.19
CA SER A 160 -3.75 -11.33 15.81
C SER A 160 -4.15 -9.96 15.34
N ASP A 161 -5.45 -9.66 15.42
CA ASP A 161 -5.97 -8.33 15.08
C ASP A 161 -5.38 -7.25 15.99
N ARG A 162 -5.14 -6.09 15.41
CA ARG A 162 -4.64 -4.91 16.10
C ARG A 162 -5.47 -3.68 15.75
N PRO A 163 -5.59 -2.71 16.69
CA PRO A 163 -6.31 -1.47 16.40
C PRO A 163 -5.57 -0.65 15.35
N VAL A 164 -6.34 -0.11 14.41
CA VAL A 164 -5.90 0.82 13.39
C VAL A 164 -6.74 2.10 13.45
N ARG A 165 -6.11 3.21 13.09
CA ARG A 165 -6.79 4.49 12.86
C ARG A 165 -7.33 4.51 11.44
N VAL A 166 -8.58 4.96 11.27
CA VAL A 166 -9.27 4.95 9.98
C VAL A 166 -9.29 6.36 9.38
N MET A 167 -8.86 6.44 8.13
CA MET A 167 -8.81 7.66 7.33
C MET A 167 -9.77 7.56 6.15
N GLN A 168 -10.27 8.69 5.66
CA GLN A 168 -11.16 8.74 4.49
C GLN A 168 -10.84 9.91 3.58
N LEU A 169 -11.08 9.71 2.27
CA LEU A 169 -11.01 10.75 1.24
C LEU A 169 -12.25 10.66 0.35
N LYS A 170 -13.05 11.71 0.33
CA LYS A 170 -14.23 11.79 -0.53
C LYS A 170 -13.86 12.40 -1.87
N ARG A 171 -14.44 11.85 -2.95
CA ARG A 171 -14.39 12.47 -4.28
C ARG A 171 -15.07 13.84 -4.22
N LEU A 172 -14.37 14.87 -4.70
CA LEU A 172 -14.91 16.24 -4.87
C LEU A 172 -15.82 16.32 -6.09
#